data_3035a71a0108a580b4fe5c69a6956803
#
_entry.id   3035a71a0108a580b4fe5c69a6956803
#
_cell.length_a   1.000
_cell.length_b   1.000
_cell.length_c   1.000
_cell.angle_alpha   90.00
_cell.angle_beta   90.00
_cell.angle_gamma   90.00
#
_symmetry.space_group_name_H-M   'P 1'
#
loop_
_entity.id
_entity.type
_entity.pdbx_description
1 polymer ?
#
loop_
_entity_poly.entity_id
_entity_poly.type
_entity_poly.pdbx_seq_one_letter_code
_entity_poly.pdbx_strand_id
1 'polypeptide(L)'
;ESGIKDVGIIGVDSGWEMVIAGNGGIKTEVAQFFVKLKTAEEVMEYTGAFMQLYREEGWYLERTVHYVARVGLDHVKKKILGDPAGRKALWARLQHALAGEDAEVAEPENAQMKLAV
;
A
#
# COMPACT_ATOMS: atom_id res chain seq x y z
N GLU A 1 -3.07 11.08 12.96
CA GLU A 1 -2.56 10.95 12.64
C GLU A 1 -2.28 9.83 12.66
N SER A 2 -2.28 9.47 12.84
CA SER A 2 -1.99 8.62 13.02
C SER A 2 -1.88 7.51 12.30
N GLY A 3 -2.56 6.91 12.05
CA GLY A 3 -2.43 5.78 11.44
C GLY A 3 -1.83 5.87 10.22
N ILE A 4 -1.68 6.92 9.87
CA ILE A 4 -1.23 7.08 8.71
C ILE A 4 0.10 6.76 8.56
N LYS A 5 0.85 6.47 9.40
CA LYS A 5 2.06 6.20 9.17
C LYS A 5 2.27 4.85 8.70
N ASP A 6 1.39 4.20 8.09
CA ASP A 6 1.56 2.87 7.56
C ASP A 6 2.59 2.85 6.45
N VAL A 7 2.68 3.89 5.67
CA VAL A 7 3.66 3.96 4.61
C VAL A 7 4.35 5.29 4.74
N GLY A 8 5.65 5.31 4.71
CA GLY A 8 6.38 6.54 4.80
C GLY A 8 7.30 6.72 3.62
N ILE A 9 7.51 7.95 3.22
CA ILE A 9 8.42 8.25 2.14
C ILE A 9 9.43 9.21 2.70
N ILE A 10 10.69 8.85 2.67
CA ILE A 10 11.75 9.67 3.23
C ILE A 10 12.67 10.14 2.14
N GLY A 11 12.85 11.41 2.03
CA GLY A 11 13.76 11.96 1.03
C GLY A 11 15.20 11.73 1.42
N VAL A 12 16.01 11.32 0.49
CA VAL A 12 17.41 11.11 0.74
C VAL A 12 18.16 11.71 -0.43
N ASP A 13 19.47 11.85 -0.34
CA ASP A 13 20.22 12.49 -1.37
C ASP A 13 19.96 11.97 -2.77
N SER A 14 19.81 10.73 -2.96
CA SER A 14 19.64 10.20 -4.29
C SER A 14 18.24 9.77 -4.62
N GLY A 15 17.27 10.24 -3.90
CA GLY A 15 15.90 9.87 -4.22
C GLY A 15 15.05 9.76 -2.98
N TRP A 16 14.24 8.74 -2.90
CA TRP A 16 13.36 8.56 -1.77
C TRP A 16 13.41 7.12 -1.30
N GLU A 17 13.22 6.91 -0.02
CA GLU A 17 13.13 5.57 0.52
C GLU A 17 11.69 5.34 0.94
N MET A 18 11.12 4.22 0.55
CA MET A 18 9.78 3.88 0.95
C MET A 18 9.90 2.92 2.10
N VAL A 19 9.21 3.18 3.18
CA VAL A 19 9.22 2.31 4.35
C VAL A 19 7.79 1.93 4.65
N ILE A 20 7.60 0.76 5.23
CA ILE A 20 6.28 0.29 5.57
C ILE A 20 6.28 -0.13 7.01
N ALA A 21 5.26 0.24 7.73
CA ALA A 21 5.16 -0.12 9.13
C ALA A 21 5.06 -1.63 9.21
N GLY A 22 5.89 -2.21 9.97
CA GLY A 22 5.96 -3.60 9.94
C GLY A 22 5.26 -4.27 10.95
N ASN A 23 5.46 -5.46 11.07
CA ASN A 23 4.75 -6.20 11.87
C ASN A 23 5.00 -6.02 13.22
N GLY A 24 5.78 -5.58 13.66
CA GLY A 24 6.04 -5.56 14.92
C GLY A 24 5.03 -5.13 15.63
N GLY A 25 4.60 -4.31 15.19
CA GLY A 25 3.62 -3.81 15.70
C GLY A 25 3.27 -3.68 17.00
N ILE A 26 3.68 -4.04 17.82
CA ILE A 26 3.24 -3.98 19.01
C ILE A 26 3.55 -2.74 19.52
N LYS A 27 4.37 -2.49 20.17
CA LYS A 27 4.56 -1.32 20.66
C LYS A 27 5.26 -0.52 19.81
N THR A 28 6.11 -0.86 19.20
CA THR A 28 6.79 0.04 18.45
C THR A 28 6.62 -0.30 17.17
N GLU A 29 5.99 0.32 16.47
CA GLU A 29 5.86 0.03 15.20
C GLU A 29 7.07 0.35 14.55
N VAL A 30 7.89 -0.41 14.14
CA VAL A 30 9.08 -0.13 13.47
C VAL A 30 8.87 -0.12 12.00
N ALA A 31 9.14 0.96 11.38
CA ALA A 31 9.00 1.03 9.94
C ALA A 31 10.15 0.28 9.31
N GLN A 32 9.84 -0.55 8.35
CA GLN A 32 10.85 -1.35 7.70
C GLN A 32 11.11 -0.85 6.31
N PHE A 33 12.36 -0.81 5.92
CA PHE A 33 12.72 -0.36 4.59
C PHE A 33 12.08 -1.27 3.54
N PHE A 34 11.50 -0.70 2.55
CA PHE A 34 10.88 -1.49 1.52
C PHE A 34 11.62 -1.34 0.21
N VAL A 35 11.85 -0.15 -0.27
CA VAL A 35 12.52 0.02 -1.53
C VAL A 35 12.98 1.46 -1.67
N LYS A 36 14.02 1.69 -2.46
CA LYS A 36 14.51 3.02 -2.72
C LYS A 36 14.05 3.41 -4.11
N LEU A 37 13.51 4.61 -4.24
CA LEU A 37 12.94 5.08 -5.48
C LEU A 37 13.65 6.31 -5.95
N LYS A 38 13.67 6.54 -7.25
CA LYS A 38 14.38 7.67 -7.79
C LYS A 38 13.54 8.79 -8.30
N THR A 39 12.34 8.55 -8.69
CA THR A 39 11.52 9.60 -9.25
C THR A 39 10.20 9.71 -8.53
N ALA A 40 9.57 10.84 -8.66
CA ALA A 40 8.26 11.04 -8.04
C ALA A 40 7.25 10.09 -8.63
N GLU A 41 7.37 9.78 -9.91
CA GLU A 41 6.44 8.86 -10.54
C GLU A 41 6.57 7.49 -9.91
N GLU A 42 7.79 7.08 -9.59
CA GLU A 42 7.96 5.78 -8.96
C GLU A 42 7.35 5.80 -7.56
N VAL A 43 7.49 6.90 -6.84
CA VAL A 43 6.90 6.98 -5.52
C VAL A 43 5.40 6.77 -5.63
N MET A 44 4.76 7.42 -6.59
CA MET A 44 3.32 7.27 -6.73
C MET A 44 2.95 5.85 -7.14
N GLU A 45 3.70 5.28 -8.06
CA GLU A 45 3.38 3.95 -8.53
C GLU A 45 3.53 2.91 -7.42
N TYR A 46 4.62 2.96 -6.68
CA TYR A 46 4.86 1.93 -5.66
C TYR A 46 3.94 2.10 -4.47
N THR A 47 3.71 3.34 -4.03
CA THR A 47 2.82 3.51 -2.89
C THR A 47 1.39 3.21 -3.31
N GLY A 48 1.00 3.61 -4.52
CA GLY A 48 -0.33 3.32 -5.00
C GLY A 48 -0.55 1.83 -5.18
N ALA A 49 0.47 1.13 -5.68
CA ALA A 49 0.34 -0.32 -5.84
C ALA A 49 0.19 -1.00 -4.49
N PHE A 50 0.94 -0.52 -3.48
CA PHE A 50 0.79 -1.12 -2.15
C PHE A 50 -0.61 -0.88 -1.61
N MET A 51 -1.13 0.34 -1.78
CA MET A 51 -2.47 0.61 -1.27
C MET A 51 -3.51 -0.23 -1.97
N GLN A 52 -3.36 -0.43 -3.29
CA GLN A 52 -4.31 -1.25 -4.01
C GLN A 52 -4.20 -2.71 -3.60
N LEU A 53 -2.98 -3.20 -3.38
CA LEU A 53 -2.79 -4.56 -2.93
C LEU A 53 -3.48 -4.75 -1.59
N TYR A 54 -3.30 -3.80 -0.69
CA TYR A 54 -3.96 -3.87 0.60
C TYR A 54 -5.47 -3.87 0.40
N ARG A 55 -5.99 -3.04 -0.50
CA ARG A 55 -7.43 -3.01 -0.71
C ARG A 55 -7.94 -4.33 -1.25
N GLU A 56 -7.15 -5.01 -2.06
CA GLU A 56 -7.60 -6.26 -2.65
C GLU A 56 -7.40 -7.46 -1.73
N GLU A 57 -6.38 -7.45 -0.91
CA GLU A 57 -6.09 -8.59 -0.05
C GLU A 57 -6.43 -8.38 1.41
N GLY A 58 -6.70 -7.18 1.82
CA GLY A 58 -6.98 -6.91 3.22
C GLY A 58 -8.34 -7.42 3.63
N TRP A 59 -8.48 -7.67 4.90
CA TRP A 59 -9.75 -8.12 5.44
C TRP A 59 -10.52 -6.90 5.91
N TYR A 60 -11.80 -7.03 6.08
CA TYR A 60 -12.66 -5.95 6.50
C TYR A 60 -12.14 -5.39 7.82
N LEU A 61 -11.94 -4.13 7.89
CA LEU A 61 -11.45 -3.41 9.06
C LEU A 61 -10.02 -3.73 9.44
N GLU A 62 -9.29 -4.45 8.62
CA GLU A 62 -7.91 -4.75 8.93
C GLU A 62 -7.05 -3.55 8.57
N ARG A 63 -6.18 -3.14 9.47
CA ARG A 63 -5.30 -2.02 9.20
C ARG A 63 -4.08 -2.49 8.44
N THR A 64 -3.39 -1.59 7.77
CA THR A 64 -2.28 -1.98 6.92
C THR A 64 -1.17 -2.64 7.71
N VAL A 65 -0.90 -2.19 8.94
CA VAL A 65 0.15 -2.80 9.70
C VAL A 65 -0.20 -4.25 10.02
N HIS A 66 -1.46 -4.52 10.28
CA HIS A 66 -1.88 -5.88 10.58
C HIS A 66 -1.93 -6.72 9.31
N TYR A 67 -2.28 -6.09 8.19
CA TYR A 67 -2.28 -6.78 6.93
C TYR A 67 -0.85 -7.23 6.59
N VAL A 68 0.14 -6.33 6.74
CA VAL A 68 1.50 -6.69 6.42
C VAL A 68 2.00 -7.78 7.35
N ALA A 69 1.60 -7.73 8.62
CA ALA A 69 2.01 -8.77 9.55
C ALA A 69 1.39 -10.11 9.16
N ARG A 70 0.15 -10.09 8.72
CA ARG A 70 -0.54 -11.32 8.40
C ARG A 70 0.01 -11.98 7.13
N VAL A 71 0.23 -11.21 6.07
CA VAL A 71 0.69 -11.80 4.83
C VAL A 71 2.21 -11.87 4.75
N GLY A 72 2.90 -11.06 5.53
CA GLY A 72 4.35 -11.05 5.53
C GLY A 72 4.91 -10.03 4.59
N LEU A 73 5.95 -9.34 5.01
CA LEU A 73 6.56 -8.34 4.18
C LEU A 73 7.12 -8.95 2.89
N ASP A 74 7.57 -10.20 2.96
CA ASP A 74 8.09 -10.85 1.77
C ASP A 74 7.00 -11.02 0.72
N HIS A 75 5.77 -11.30 1.13
CA HIS A 75 4.66 -11.42 0.19
C HIS A 75 4.43 -10.09 -0.50
N VAL A 76 4.46 -8.99 0.25
CA VAL A 76 4.24 -7.67 -0.29
C VAL A 76 5.37 -7.34 -1.26
N LYS A 77 6.61 -7.64 -0.87
CA LYS A 77 7.72 -7.37 -1.73
C LYS A 77 7.62 -8.16 -3.04
N LYS A 78 7.19 -9.41 -2.94
CA LYS A 78 7.09 -10.21 -4.12
C LYS A 78 6.05 -9.65 -5.07
N LYS A 79 4.94 -9.20 -4.55
CA LYS A 79 3.87 -8.69 -5.39
C LYS A 79 4.21 -7.33 -6.01
N ILE A 80 4.95 -6.53 -5.32
CA ILE A 80 5.23 -5.18 -5.77
C ILE A 80 6.60 -5.05 -6.40
N LEU A 81 7.62 -5.59 -5.78
CA LEU A 81 8.95 -5.45 -6.31
C LEU A 81 9.31 -6.56 -7.27
N GLY A 82 8.80 -7.73 -7.04
CA GLY A 82 9.14 -8.87 -7.87
C GLY A 82 8.26 -9.04 -9.08
N ASP A 83 7.26 -8.22 -9.25
CA ASP A 83 6.34 -8.40 -10.36
C ASP A 83 5.99 -7.02 -10.93
N PRO A 84 6.85 -6.45 -11.75
CA PRO A 84 6.62 -5.11 -12.26
C PRO A 84 5.32 -4.96 -13.03
N ALA A 85 4.93 -5.97 -13.80
CA ALA A 85 3.69 -5.88 -14.54
C ALA A 85 2.51 -5.88 -13.57
N GLY A 86 2.57 -6.71 -12.54
CA GLY A 86 1.51 -6.75 -11.55
C GLY A 86 1.44 -5.45 -10.77
N ARG A 87 2.62 -4.86 -10.47
CA ARG A 87 2.66 -3.59 -9.76
C ARG A 87 1.98 -2.51 -10.59
N LYS A 88 2.28 -2.45 -11.88
CA LYS A 88 1.68 -1.43 -12.72
C LYS A 88 0.19 -1.66 -12.86
N ALA A 89 -0.24 -2.90 -12.88
CA ALA A 89 -1.67 -3.21 -12.94
C ALA A 89 -2.36 -2.78 -11.65
N LEU A 90 -1.71 -2.96 -10.51
CA LEU A 90 -2.29 -2.53 -9.25
C LEU A 90 -2.44 -1.01 -9.24
N TRP A 91 -1.42 -0.31 -9.71
CA TRP A 91 -1.48 1.15 -9.73
C TRP A 91 -2.61 1.62 -10.67
N ALA A 92 -2.75 0.95 -11.81
CA ALA A 92 -3.79 1.31 -12.75
C ALA A 92 -5.17 1.07 -12.14
N ARG A 93 -5.33 -0.01 -11.41
CA ARG A 93 -6.62 -0.29 -10.80
C ARG A 93 -6.95 0.72 -9.71
N LEU A 94 -5.92 1.19 -8.98
CA LEU A 94 -6.18 2.20 -7.97
C LEU A 94 -6.59 3.50 -8.64
N GLN A 95 -5.90 3.89 -9.70
CA GLN A 95 -6.24 5.12 -10.38
C GLN A 95 -7.65 5.06 -10.94
N HIS A 96 -8.03 3.91 -11.46
CA HIS A 96 -9.36 3.74 -12.00
C HIS A 96 -10.39 3.83 -10.87
N ALA A 97 -10.11 3.24 -9.74
CA ALA A 97 -11.04 3.27 -8.62
C ALA A 97 -11.20 4.67 -8.08
N LEU A 98 -10.12 5.42 -8.00
CA LEU A 98 -10.22 6.78 -7.50
C LEU A 98 -11.01 7.65 -8.47
N ALA A 99 -10.83 7.47 -9.76
CA ALA A 99 -11.60 8.22 -10.72
C ALA A 99 -13.06 7.86 -10.62
N GLY A 100 -13.34 6.60 -10.41
CA GLY A 100 -14.73 6.18 -10.28
C GLY A 100 -15.37 6.72 -9.02
N GLU A 101 -14.60 6.79 -7.96
CA GLU A 101 -15.15 7.30 -6.73
C GLU A 101 -15.44 8.76 -6.86
N ASP A 102 -14.65 9.48 -7.59
CA ASP A 102 -14.96 10.85 -7.78
C ASP A 102 -16.26 10.97 -8.51
N ALA A 103 -16.51 10.12 -9.42
CA ALA A 103 -17.71 10.21 -10.18
C ALA A 103 -18.83 9.69 -9.43
N GLU A 104 -18.75 8.78 -8.62
CA GLU A 104 -19.81 8.24 -8.00
C GLU A 104 -19.66 8.12 -6.66
N VAL A 105 -20.21 8.58 -5.96
CA VAL A 105 -20.14 8.57 -4.70
C VAL A 105 -20.28 7.41 -4.09
N ALA A 106 -20.26 6.82 -4.01
CA ALA A 106 -20.45 5.87 -3.31
C ALA A 106 -20.85 4.71 -3.01
N GLU A 107 -20.42 3.92 -2.84
CA GLU A 107 -20.73 2.75 -2.53
C GLU A 107 -19.89 2.30 -1.42
N PRO A 108 -19.90 2.81 -0.34
CA PRO A 108 -19.11 2.42 0.77
C PRO A 108 -19.24 0.98 1.09
N GLU A 109 -20.44 0.46 0.98
CA GLU A 109 -20.61 -0.86 1.27
C GLU A 109 -19.89 -1.73 0.38
N ASN A 110 -19.79 -1.45 -0.85
CA ASN A 110 -19.11 -2.24 -1.78
C ASN A 110 -17.64 -2.24 -1.47
N ALA A 111 -17.09 -1.12 -1.08
CA ALA A 111 -15.72 -1.04 -0.75
C ALA A 111 -15.42 -1.92 0.44
N GLN A 112 -16.31 -1.94 1.39
CA GLN A 112 -16.09 -2.75 2.53
C GLN A 112 -16.15 -4.21 2.21
N MET A 113 -17.01 -4.58 1.32
CA MET A 113 -17.09 -5.94 0.94
C MET A 113 -15.85 -6.40 0.25
N LYS A 114 -15.24 -5.54 -0.51
CA LYS A 114 -14.06 -5.92 -1.14
C LYS A 114 -13.01 -6.21 -0.14
N LEU A 115 -12.87 -5.46 0.89
CA LEU A 115 -11.88 -5.70 1.88
C LEU A 115 -12.19 -6.92 2.69
N ALA A 116 -13.42 -7.31 2.75
CA ALA A 116 -13.77 -8.42 3.55
C ALA A 116 -13.42 -9.72 2.88
N VAL A 117 -13.21 -9.72 1.65
CA VAL A 117 -12.91 -10.90 0.97
C VAL A 117 -11.46 -11.20 0.93
#